data_7da3f8d614300f9dbf6e4281b309abef
#
_entry.id   7da3f8d614300f9dbf6e4281b309abef
#
_cell.length_a   1.000
_cell.length_b   1.000
_cell.length_c   1.000
_cell.angle_alpha   90.00
_cell.angle_beta   90.00
_cell.angle_gamma   90.00
#
_symmetry.space_group_name_H-M   'P 1'
#
loop_
_entity.id
_entity.type
_entity.pdbx_description
1 polymer ?
#
loop_
_entity_poly.entity_id
_entity_poly.type
_entity_poly.pdbx_seq_one_letter_code
_entity_poly.pdbx_strand_id
1 'polypeptide(L)'
;MNDFLYLKGKMNDWGPFELASSNTLIFSIGNPCEGHGPALSPDNDSRCANFVAYHVSERSGAKFVAHIPYTTDQVGDIALNWSPAFIPMEDCVNKSVDYIEYHCKILQELGINFSRILIINGHGGNYGVDKFSIWGELKTKFRLSDLLFVNTYEVDINEVLQSQNYSIATQDAYLTAVQTGGHADTIEHSIATLYGGIDYGKFYQMNNFIKRDIEAALRKWPVLGGLGGYLKFGGERYDPLRQVGLERCLSQFEEDGQIFLFPELAQIVMEHLIKNICDMIEVEELDS
;
A
#
# COMPACT_ATOMS: atom_id res chain seq x y z
N MET A 1 7.36 -14.31 -7.95
CA MET A 1 6.52 -15.50 -8.33
C MET A 1 6.73 -16.69 -7.38
N ASN A 2 7.85 -16.72 -6.60
CA ASN A 2 8.11 -17.81 -5.65
C ASN A 2 7.41 -17.65 -4.29
N ASP A 3 7.07 -16.44 -3.87
CA ASP A 3 6.55 -16.18 -2.53
C ASP A 3 5.09 -16.60 -2.36
N PHE A 4 4.30 -16.54 -3.42
CA PHE A 4 2.94 -17.09 -3.42
C PHE A 4 2.92 -18.63 -3.30
N LEU A 5 3.92 -19.31 -3.87
CA LEU A 5 4.12 -20.75 -3.72
C LEU A 5 4.61 -21.12 -2.31
N TYR A 6 5.37 -20.24 -1.67
CA TYR A 6 5.82 -20.40 -0.30
C TYR A 6 4.67 -20.28 0.71
N LEU A 7 3.78 -19.32 0.53
CA LEU A 7 2.54 -19.21 1.31
C LEU A 7 1.65 -20.45 1.12
N LYS A 8 1.53 -20.95 -0.11
CA LYS A 8 0.74 -22.15 -0.42
C LYS A 8 1.36 -23.42 0.18
N GLY A 9 2.69 -23.53 0.21
CA GLY A 9 3.41 -24.62 0.86
C GLY A 9 3.19 -24.60 2.38
N LYS A 10 3.35 -23.47 3.03
CA LYS A 10 3.10 -23.32 4.47
C LYS A 10 1.62 -23.54 4.86
N MET A 11 0.67 -23.18 4.02
CA MET A 11 -0.75 -23.49 4.27
C MET A 11 -1.05 -25.00 4.27
N ASN A 12 -0.27 -25.79 3.53
CA ASN A 12 -0.40 -27.25 3.53
C ASN A 12 0.35 -27.92 4.70
N ASP A 13 1.36 -27.27 5.27
CA ASP A 13 2.10 -27.69 6.46
C ASP A 13 1.42 -27.24 7.78
N TRP A 14 0.28 -26.60 7.68
CA TRP A 14 -0.54 -26.38 8.87
C TRP A 14 -1.04 -27.76 9.35
N GLY A 15 -0.19 -28.42 10.11
CA GLY A 15 -0.60 -29.44 11.08
C GLY A 15 -1.76 -28.87 11.91
N PRO A 16 -2.43 -29.62 12.76
CA PRO A 16 -3.63 -29.18 13.43
C PRO A 16 -3.34 -27.83 14.08
N PHE A 17 -3.55 -26.78 13.34
CA PHE A 17 -3.50 -25.36 13.66
C PHE A 17 -2.67 -25.05 14.92
N GLU A 18 -1.33 -25.15 14.84
CA GLU A 18 -0.49 -24.38 15.75
C GLU A 18 -0.84 -22.93 15.49
N LEU A 19 -1.77 -22.47 16.29
CA LEU A 19 -2.35 -21.16 16.26
C LEU A 19 -1.24 -20.16 16.46
N ALA A 20 -1.33 -19.10 15.69
CA ALA A 20 -0.65 -17.87 15.99
C ALA A 20 -0.59 -17.65 17.49
N SER A 21 0.55 -17.25 17.99
CA SER A 21 0.71 -16.90 19.42
C SER A 21 -0.09 -15.64 19.79
N SER A 22 -0.60 -14.94 18.78
CA SER A 22 -1.39 -13.71 18.90
C SER A 22 -2.86 -13.94 18.54
N ASN A 23 -3.77 -13.28 19.25
CA ASN A 23 -5.21 -13.26 18.98
C ASN A 23 -5.60 -12.29 17.85
N THR A 24 -4.63 -11.82 17.05
CA THR A 24 -4.83 -10.83 15.98
C THR A 24 -4.88 -11.50 14.61
N LEU A 25 -5.93 -11.19 13.85
CA LEU A 25 -6.02 -11.53 12.44
C LEU A 25 -5.58 -10.34 11.59
N ILE A 26 -4.78 -10.59 10.57
CA ILE A 26 -4.33 -9.57 9.61
C ILE A 26 -5.02 -9.80 8.27
N PHE A 27 -5.60 -8.74 7.74
CA PHE A 27 -6.01 -8.65 6.33
C PHE A 27 -5.20 -7.54 5.66
N SER A 28 -4.97 -7.68 4.37
CA SER A 28 -4.39 -6.61 3.57
C SER A 28 -5.40 -6.13 2.53
N ILE A 29 -5.30 -4.88 2.14
CA ILE A 29 -6.08 -4.27 1.06
C ILE A 29 -5.16 -3.37 0.24
N GLY A 30 -5.32 -3.37 -1.09
CA GLY A 30 -4.55 -2.51 -2.00
C GLY A 30 -5.25 -2.47 -3.34
N ASN A 31 -4.68 -1.74 -4.31
CA ASN A 31 -5.22 -1.75 -5.66
C ASN A 31 -4.62 -2.91 -6.46
N PRO A 32 -5.42 -3.88 -6.92
CA PRO A 32 -4.92 -5.03 -7.66
C PRO A 32 -4.61 -4.70 -9.14
N CYS A 33 -5.06 -3.55 -9.64
CA CYS A 33 -4.83 -3.14 -11.02
C CYS A 33 -4.89 -1.62 -11.16
N GLU A 34 -3.75 -0.97 -11.02
CA GLU A 34 -3.60 0.47 -11.19
C GLU A 34 -2.43 0.80 -12.11
N GLY A 35 -2.53 1.92 -12.80
CA GLY A 35 -1.45 2.42 -13.64
C GLY A 35 -0.31 3.01 -12.80
N HIS A 36 0.85 2.36 -12.76
CA HIS A 36 2.07 2.82 -12.07
C HIS A 36 3.23 3.10 -13.05
N GLY A 37 2.91 3.37 -14.30
CA GLY A 37 3.93 3.54 -15.35
C GLY A 37 4.51 2.21 -15.85
N PRO A 38 5.56 2.26 -16.66
CA PRO A 38 6.06 1.05 -17.33
C PRO A 38 6.95 0.16 -16.45
N ALA A 39 7.49 0.68 -15.35
CA ALA A 39 8.50 0.00 -14.55
C ALA A 39 7.94 -0.75 -13.34
N LEU A 40 6.80 -0.34 -12.82
CA LEU A 40 6.11 -0.99 -11.72
C LEU A 40 5.04 -1.97 -12.21
N SER A 41 4.74 -2.96 -11.38
CA SER A 41 3.63 -3.88 -11.62
C SER A 41 2.30 -3.18 -11.38
N PRO A 42 1.24 -3.47 -12.16
CA PRO A 42 -0.10 -2.89 -11.91
C PRO A 42 -0.69 -3.23 -10.54
N ASP A 43 -0.25 -4.31 -9.91
CA ASP A 43 -0.67 -4.76 -8.58
C ASP A 43 0.28 -4.27 -7.46
N ASN A 44 1.04 -3.19 -7.71
CA ASN A 44 2.05 -2.67 -6.80
C ASN A 44 1.53 -2.43 -5.39
N ASP A 45 0.37 -1.81 -5.25
CA ASP A 45 -0.24 -1.49 -3.96
C ASP A 45 -0.65 -2.74 -3.17
N SER A 46 -1.23 -3.71 -3.88
CA SER A 46 -1.56 -5.02 -3.30
C SER A 46 -0.31 -5.76 -2.84
N ARG A 47 0.79 -5.67 -3.61
CA ARG A 47 2.07 -6.26 -3.23
C ARG A 47 2.67 -5.58 -2.01
N CYS A 48 2.62 -4.25 -1.94
CA CYS A 48 3.10 -3.49 -0.79
C CYS A 48 2.35 -3.89 0.48
N ALA A 49 1.01 -3.88 0.44
CA ALA A 49 0.17 -4.30 1.56
C ALA A 49 0.46 -5.74 2.01
N ASN A 50 0.59 -6.67 1.05
CA ASN A 50 0.91 -8.07 1.31
C ASN A 50 2.30 -8.25 1.90
N PHE A 51 3.30 -7.50 1.42
CA PHE A 51 4.65 -7.51 1.95
C PHE A 51 4.67 -7.12 3.42
N VAL A 52 4.02 -6.02 3.78
CA VAL A 52 3.92 -5.57 5.19
C VAL A 52 3.14 -6.59 6.03
N ALA A 53 1.98 -7.05 5.56
CA ALA A 53 1.14 -8.01 6.27
C ALA A 53 1.89 -9.32 6.56
N TYR A 54 2.65 -9.82 5.58
CA TYR A 54 3.46 -11.02 5.74
C TYR A 54 4.54 -10.84 6.81
N HIS A 55 5.32 -9.75 6.74
CA HIS A 55 6.40 -9.52 7.70
C HIS A 55 5.90 -9.22 9.11
N VAL A 56 4.78 -8.53 9.25
CA VAL A 56 4.11 -8.36 10.56
C VAL A 56 3.68 -9.71 11.10
N SER A 57 3.04 -10.54 10.30
CA SER A 57 2.61 -11.90 10.70
C SER A 57 3.78 -12.76 11.17
N GLU A 58 4.89 -12.77 10.43
CA GLU A 58 6.08 -13.57 10.79
C GLU A 58 6.74 -13.11 12.11
N ARG A 59 6.66 -11.81 12.43
CA ARG A 59 7.35 -11.24 13.60
C ARG A 59 6.49 -11.20 14.86
N SER A 60 5.20 -10.87 14.73
CA SER A 60 4.29 -10.70 15.87
C SER A 60 3.55 -11.99 16.24
N GLY A 61 3.60 -13.02 15.41
CA GLY A 61 2.76 -14.21 15.57
C GLY A 61 1.28 -13.99 15.25
N ALA A 62 0.88 -12.81 14.80
CA ALA A 62 -0.46 -12.54 14.26
C ALA A 62 -0.68 -13.30 12.95
N LYS A 63 -1.93 -13.61 12.63
CA LYS A 63 -2.24 -14.44 11.47
C LYS A 63 -2.60 -13.60 10.26
N PHE A 64 -1.78 -13.62 9.22
CA PHE A 64 -2.19 -13.11 7.91
C PHE A 64 -3.20 -14.06 7.27
N VAL A 65 -4.45 -13.62 7.15
CA VAL A 65 -5.58 -14.45 6.70
C VAL A 65 -5.74 -14.38 5.19
N ALA A 66 -5.89 -13.17 4.64
CA ALA A 66 -6.15 -12.99 3.23
C ALA A 66 -5.91 -11.54 2.77
N HIS A 67 -5.72 -11.38 1.45
CA HIS A 67 -5.79 -10.10 0.76
C HIS A 67 -7.22 -9.82 0.32
N ILE A 68 -7.73 -8.63 0.65
CA ILE A 68 -9.06 -8.16 0.22
C ILE A 68 -8.96 -7.73 -1.25
N PRO A 69 -9.71 -8.36 -2.17
CA PRO A 69 -9.52 -8.16 -3.62
C PRO A 69 -10.31 -6.96 -4.17
N TYR A 70 -10.74 -6.05 -3.32
CA TYR A 70 -11.52 -4.88 -3.69
C TYR A 70 -10.72 -3.62 -3.46
N THR A 71 -10.99 -2.60 -4.27
CA THR A 71 -10.35 -1.29 -4.17
C THR A 71 -11.33 -0.20 -4.58
N THR A 72 -11.11 0.99 -4.05
CA THR A 72 -11.82 2.20 -4.41
C THR A 72 -10.83 3.34 -4.65
N ASP A 73 -11.35 4.52 -4.93
CA ASP A 73 -10.55 5.74 -4.98
C ASP A 73 -11.41 6.92 -4.49
N GLN A 74 -10.83 7.75 -3.64
CA GLN A 74 -11.48 8.94 -3.10
C GLN A 74 -11.92 9.95 -4.17
N VAL A 75 -11.36 9.89 -5.37
CA VAL A 75 -11.76 10.76 -6.49
C VAL A 75 -12.97 10.23 -7.28
N GLY A 76 -13.50 9.06 -6.91
CA GLY A 76 -14.69 8.48 -7.52
C GLY A 76 -14.47 7.89 -8.90
N ASP A 77 -15.51 7.86 -9.72
CA ASP A 77 -15.57 7.17 -11.03
C ASP A 77 -14.47 7.58 -12.01
N ILE A 78 -13.87 8.75 -11.83
CA ILE A 78 -12.76 9.19 -12.66
C ILE A 78 -11.54 8.28 -12.54
N ALA A 79 -11.41 7.59 -11.41
CA ALA A 79 -10.36 6.61 -11.16
C ALA A 79 -10.38 5.44 -12.15
N LEU A 80 -11.50 5.13 -12.79
CA LEU A 80 -11.60 4.10 -13.84
C LEU A 80 -10.63 4.34 -15.00
N ASN A 81 -10.11 5.55 -15.14
CA ASN A 81 -9.13 5.87 -16.18
C ASN A 81 -7.74 5.30 -15.92
N TRP A 82 -7.38 5.03 -14.67
CA TRP A 82 -6.08 4.46 -14.27
C TRP A 82 -6.20 3.23 -13.38
N SER A 83 -7.38 2.99 -12.80
CA SER A 83 -7.69 1.87 -11.93
C SER A 83 -8.93 1.11 -12.44
N PRO A 84 -8.78 0.16 -13.38
CA PRO A 84 -9.91 -0.65 -13.88
C PRO A 84 -10.59 -1.48 -12.79
N ALA A 85 -9.91 -1.72 -11.67
CA ALA A 85 -10.45 -2.45 -10.53
C ALA A 85 -11.31 -1.58 -9.59
N PHE A 86 -11.40 -0.28 -9.83
CA PHE A 86 -12.19 0.65 -9.03
C PHE A 86 -13.65 0.21 -8.91
N ILE A 87 -14.18 0.28 -7.69
CA ILE A 87 -15.61 0.25 -7.39
C ILE A 87 -15.96 1.39 -6.44
N PRO A 88 -17.23 1.86 -6.42
CA PRO A 88 -17.66 2.91 -5.49
C PRO A 88 -17.29 2.59 -4.04
N MET A 89 -16.93 3.61 -3.25
CA MET A 89 -16.37 3.42 -1.91
C MET A 89 -17.30 2.63 -0.98
N GLU A 90 -18.60 2.91 -1.01
CA GLU A 90 -19.58 2.18 -0.21
C GLU A 90 -19.63 0.68 -0.60
N ASP A 91 -19.60 0.38 -1.89
CA ASP A 91 -19.57 -1.01 -2.39
C ASP A 91 -18.25 -1.71 -2.00
N CYS A 92 -17.12 -0.99 -2.06
CA CYS A 92 -15.83 -1.50 -1.64
C CYS A 92 -15.84 -1.89 -0.16
N VAL A 93 -16.35 -1.01 0.68
CA VAL A 93 -16.46 -1.24 2.13
C VAL A 93 -17.38 -2.42 2.42
N ASN A 94 -18.60 -2.44 1.86
CA ASN A 94 -19.56 -3.52 2.07
C ASN A 94 -18.99 -4.89 1.65
N LYS A 95 -18.40 -4.97 0.47
CA LYS A 95 -17.75 -6.19 -0.03
C LYS A 95 -16.56 -6.63 0.83
N SER A 96 -15.78 -5.68 1.33
CA SER A 96 -14.64 -5.95 2.20
C SER A 96 -15.10 -6.51 3.56
N VAL A 97 -16.15 -5.95 4.13
CA VAL A 97 -16.77 -6.46 5.37
C VAL A 97 -17.31 -7.87 5.16
N ASP A 98 -18.06 -8.12 4.08
CA ASP A 98 -18.58 -9.46 3.76
C ASP A 98 -17.46 -10.48 3.59
N TYR A 99 -16.36 -10.07 2.94
CA TYR A 99 -15.18 -10.91 2.73
C TYR A 99 -14.49 -11.27 4.05
N ILE A 100 -14.26 -10.29 4.92
CA ILE A 100 -13.68 -10.52 6.25
C ILE A 100 -14.61 -11.39 7.10
N GLU A 101 -15.90 -11.10 7.09
CA GLU A 101 -16.90 -11.88 7.82
C GLU A 101 -16.89 -13.34 7.42
N TYR A 102 -16.81 -13.62 6.12
CA TYR A 102 -16.69 -14.98 5.59
C TYR A 102 -15.49 -15.72 6.20
N HIS A 103 -14.33 -15.10 6.19
CA HIS A 103 -13.12 -15.70 6.76
C HIS A 103 -13.20 -15.88 8.28
N CYS A 104 -13.72 -14.89 8.99
CA CYS A 104 -13.90 -14.95 10.43
C CYS A 104 -14.83 -16.10 10.86
N LYS A 105 -15.93 -16.31 10.13
CA LYS A 105 -16.84 -17.46 10.40
C LYS A 105 -16.14 -18.80 10.23
N ILE A 106 -15.39 -18.97 9.13
CA ILE A 106 -14.62 -20.21 8.90
C ILE A 106 -13.62 -20.44 10.03
N LEU A 107 -12.89 -19.41 10.45
CA LEU A 107 -11.91 -19.51 11.51
C LEU A 107 -12.56 -19.91 12.85
N GLN A 108 -13.73 -19.34 13.18
CA GLN A 108 -14.50 -19.74 14.37
C GLN A 108 -15.00 -21.19 14.30
N GLU A 109 -15.49 -21.64 13.14
CA GLU A 109 -15.89 -23.03 12.92
C GLU A 109 -14.73 -24.03 13.10
N LEU A 110 -13.50 -23.58 12.79
CA LEU A 110 -12.27 -24.35 13.01
C LEU A 110 -11.77 -24.25 14.46
N GLY A 111 -12.49 -23.56 15.36
CA GLY A 111 -12.11 -23.39 16.76
C GLY A 111 -10.99 -22.37 16.98
N ILE A 112 -10.71 -21.52 15.99
CA ILE A 112 -9.69 -20.49 16.10
C ILE A 112 -10.28 -19.28 16.83
N ASN A 113 -9.69 -18.94 17.96
CA ASN A 113 -10.05 -17.75 18.71
C ASN A 113 -9.27 -16.55 18.22
N PHE A 114 -9.93 -15.42 18.08
CA PHE A 114 -9.34 -14.14 17.80
C PHE A 114 -10.17 -13.03 18.47
N SER A 115 -9.51 -11.97 18.83
CA SER A 115 -10.16 -10.82 19.47
C SER A 115 -9.88 -9.52 18.75
N ARG A 116 -9.01 -9.53 17.73
CA ARG A 116 -8.59 -8.33 17.01
C ARG A 116 -8.47 -8.58 15.52
N ILE A 117 -8.77 -7.55 14.74
CA ILE A 117 -8.51 -7.51 13.29
C ILE A 117 -7.67 -6.28 12.97
N LEU A 118 -6.60 -6.49 12.21
CA LEU A 118 -5.77 -5.45 11.62
C LEU A 118 -5.90 -5.50 10.10
N ILE A 119 -6.19 -4.34 9.49
CA ILE A 119 -6.27 -4.19 8.04
C ILE A 119 -5.12 -3.29 7.58
N ILE A 120 -4.22 -3.84 6.75
CA ILE A 120 -3.08 -3.13 6.22
C ILE A 120 -3.40 -2.66 4.81
N ASN A 121 -3.44 -1.35 4.62
CA ASN A 121 -3.78 -0.71 3.36
C ASN A 121 -2.53 -0.19 2.63
N GLY A 122 -2.34 -0.64 1.38
CA GLY A 122 -1.24 -0.24 0.51
C GLY A 122 -1.62 0.76 -0.60
N HIS A 123 -2.87 1.25 -0.62
CA HIS A 123 -3.38 2.12 -1.69
C HIS A 123 -3.94 3.43 -1.15
N GLY A 124 -3.37 4.55 -1.60
CA GLY A 124 -3.81 5.88 -1.18
C GLY A 124 -5.26 6.21 -1.54
N GLY A 125 -5.76 5.69 -2.66
CA GLY A 125 -7.15 5.86 -3.08
C GLY A 125 -8.18 5.26 -2.13
N ASN A 126 -7.80 4.28 -1.31
CA ASN A 126 -8.64 3.68 -0.27
C ASN A 126 -8.80 4.59 0.97
N TYR A 127 -8.25 5.80 0.97
CA TYR A 127 -8.39 6.73 2.09
C TYR A 127 -9.86 6.99 2.44
N GLY A 128 -10.20 6.80 3.71
CA GLY A 128 -11.56 7.00 4.22
C GLY A 128 -12.44 5.75 4.27
N VAL A 129 -11.98 4.59 3.76
CA VAL A 129 -12.72 3.32 3.90
C VAL A 129 -12.92 2.93 5.38
N ASP A 130 -11.99 3.32 6.24
CA ASP A 130 -12.00 3.09 7.70
C ASP A 130 -13.12 3.86 8.44
N LYS A 131 -13.70 4.88 7.83
CA LYS A 131 -14.66 5.81 8.46
C LYS A 131 -16.12 5.33 8.44
N PHE A 132 -16.40 4.20 7.81
CA PHE A 132 -17.76 3.68 7.70
C PHE A 132 -18.20 2.94 8.96
N SER A 133 -19.44 3.19 9.39
CA SER A 133 -20.02 2.61 10.62
C SER A 133 -20.13 1.09 10.60
N ILE A 134 -20.21 0.48 9.43
CA ILE A 134 -20.31 -0.98 9.25
C ILE A 134 -19.14 -1.74 9.87
N TRP A 135 -17.96 -1.11 9.99
CA TRP A 135 -16.82 -1.71 10.72
C TRP A 135 -17.14 -1.90 12.21
N GLY A 136 -17.90 -0.98 12.81
CA GLY A 136 -18.40 -1.11 14.18
C GLY A 136 -19.38 -2.28 14.33
N GLU A 137 -20.19 -2.55 13.30
CA GLU A 137 -21.10 -3.70 13.28
C GLU A 137 -20.30 -5.01 13.22
N LEU A 138 -19.28 -5.08 12.36
CA LEU A 138 -18.36 -6.22 12.28
C LEU A 138 -17.66 -6.46 13.62
N LYS A 139 -17.12 -5.39 14.25
CA LYS A 139 -16.50 -5.43 15.57
C LYS A 139 -17.44 -6.02 16.62
N THR A 140 -18.69 -5.55 16.64
CA THR A 140 -19.72 -6.04 17.57
C THR A 140 -20.07 -7.50 17.32
N LYS A 141 -20.27 -7.88 16.06
CA LYS A 141 -20.66 -9.23 15.64
C LYS A 141 -19.68 -10.30 16.09
N PHE A 142 -18.38 -10.04 15.94
CA PHE A 142 -17.31 -10.96 16.31
C PHE A 142 -16.75 -10.73 17.71
N ARG A 143 -17.31 -9.76 18.47
CA ARG A 143 -16.88 -9.37 19.82
C ARG A 143 -15.39 -9.01 19.86
N LEU A 144 -14.94 -8.27 18.84
CA LEU A 144 -13.54 -7.86 18.76
C LEU A 144 -13.26 -6.79 19.83
N SER A 145 -12.12 -6.90 20.48
CA SER A 145 -11.58 -5.82 21.31
C SER A 145 -11.22 -4.63 20.43
N ASP A 146 -10.61 -4.91 19.25
CA ASP A 146 -10.26 -3.86 18.32
C ASP A 146 -10.35 -4.26 16.84
N LEU A 147 -10.50 -3.23 15.98
CA LEU A 147 -10.41 -3.30 14.52
C LEU A 147 -9.65 -2.07 14.05
N LEU A 148 -8.44 -2.29 13.56
CA LEU A 148 -7.48 -1.25 13.23
C LEU A 148 -7.20 -1.20 11.73
N PHE A 149 -6.97 0.02 11.23
CA PHE A 149 -6.45 0.27 9.90
C PHE A 149 -5.07 0.89 9.98
N VAL A 150 -4.15 0.39 9.18
CA VAL A 150 -2.79 0.95 9.04
C VAL A 150 -2.51 1.16 7.57
N ASN A 151 -2.10 2.36 7.23
CA ASN A 151 -1.70 2.72 5.87
C ASN A 151 -0.18 2.59 5.70
N THR A 152 0.27 1.88 4.68
CA THR A 152 1.71 1.65 4.46
C THR A 152 2.48 2.90 4.07
N TYR A 153 1.80 3.97 3.72
CA TYR A 153 2.37 5.27 3.34
C TYR A 153 2.36 6.32 4.47
N GLU A 154 1.77 5.99 5.64
CA GLU A 154 1.75 6.87 6.81
C GLU A 154 2.90 6.52 7.77
N VAL A 155 4.13 6.78 7.36
CA VAL A 155 5.33 6.60 8.18
C VAL A 155 5.97 7.96 8.46
N ASP A 156 6.36 8.21 9.72
CA ASP A 156 7.18 9.39 10.04
C ASP A 156 8.62 9.19 9.56
N ILE A 157 8.85 9.60 8.33
CA ILE A 157 10.14 9.46 7.67
C ILE A 157 11.22 10.32 8.36
N ASN A 158 10.86 11.45 8.96
CA ASN A 158 11.83 12.28 9.67
C ASN A 158 12.40 11.54 10.88
N GLU A 159 11.56 10.87 11.67
CA GLU A 159 11.99 10.03 12.77
C GLU A 159 12.94 8.93 12.29
N VAL A 160 12.57 8.25 11.20
CA VAL A 160 13.38 7.18 10.61
C VAL A 160 14.74 7.68 10.14
N LEU A 161 14.78 8.79 9.42
CA LEU A 161 16.04 9.33 8.86
C LEU A 161 16.99 9.87 9.93
N GLN A 162 16.46 10.45 11.02
CA GLN A 162 17.27 10.93 12.13
C GLN A 162 17.94 9.79 12.90
N SER A 163 17.36 8.60 12.90
CA SER A 163 17.92 7.43 13.58
C SER A 163 19.11 6.79 12.85
N GLN A 164 19.42 7.20 11.63
CA GLN A 164 20.42 6.60 10.75
C GLN A 164 21.47 7.62 10.30
N ASN A 165 22.73 7.15 10.15
CA ASN A 165 23.85 7.98 9.70
C ASN A 165 23.92 8.15 8.17
N TYR A 166 22.82 8.50 7.53
CA TYR A 166 22.85 8.85 6.11
C TYR A 166 23.49 10.21 5.86
N SER A 167 24.06 10.39 4.67
CA SER A 167 24.53 11.72 4.28
C SER A 167 23.35 12.71 4.24
N ILE A 168 23.59 13.96 4.60
CA ILE A 168 22.56 15.01 4.54
C ILE A 168 21.96 15.09 3.14
N ALA A 169 22.78 15.01 2.09
CA ALA A 169 22.30 15.04 0.71
C ALA A 169 21.33 13.87 0.37
N THR A 170 21.58 12.66 0.92
CA THR A 170 20.68 11.52 0.73
C THR A 170 19.36 11.71 1.47
N GLN A 171 19.43 12.23 2.71
CA GLN A 171 18.24 12.55 3.49
C GLN A 171 17.39 13.62 2.81
N ASP A 172 18.01 14.70 2.34
CA ASP A 172 17.32 15.80 1.65
C ASP A 172 16.66 15.31 0.34
N ALA A 173 17.36 14.52 -0.46
CA ALA A 173 16.81 13.95 -1.69
C ALA A 173 15.58 13.06 -1.42
N TYR A 174 15.65 12.23 -0.37
CA TYR A 174 14.53 11.36 0.00
C TYR A 174 13.35 12.17 0.57
N LEU A 175 13.61 13.16 1.42
CA LEU A 175 12.58 14.05 1.96
C LEU A 175 11.89 14.85 0.86
N THR A 176 12.65 15.34 -0.12
CA THR A 176 12.09 16.01 -1.30
C THR A 176 11.17 15.07 -2.06
N ALA A 177 11.61 13.84 -2.32
CA ALA A 177 10.81 12.84 -3.02
C ALA A 177 9.49 12.51 -2.28
N VAL A 178 9.53 12.43 -0.93
CA VAL A 178 8.32 12.24 -0.10
C VAL A 178 7.38 13.43 -0.18
N GLN A 179 7.91 14.65 -0.15
CA GLN A 179 7.11 15.88 -0.17
C GLN A 179 6.48 16.15 -1.54
N THR A 180 7.17 15.79 -2.61
CA THR A 180 6.76 16.07 -3.99
C THR A 180 6.07 14.90 -4.67
N GLY A 181 6.26 13.69 -4.16
CA GLY A 181 5.69 12.47 -4.68
C GLY A 181 4.21 12.27 -4.34
N GLY A 182 3.65 11.19 -4.79
CA GLY A 182 2.26 10.82 -4.48
C GLY A 182 1.75 9.62 -5.25
N HIS A 183 2.33 9.28 -6.40
CA HIS A 183 1.93 8.11 -7.18
C HIS A 183 2.98 7.79 -8.24
N ALA A 184 3.35 6.51 -8.36
CA ALA A 184 4.38 6.02 -9.27
C ALA A 184 5.71 6.81 -9.16
N ASP A 185 6.02 7.25 -7.96
CA ASP A 185 7.11 8.16 -7.63
C ASP A 185 8.39 7.43 -7.19
N THR A 186 9.36 8.18 -6.72
CA THR A 186 10.63 7.66 -6.17
C THR A 186 10.40 6.71 -4.99
N ILE A 187 9.39 6.99 -4.14
CA ILE A 187 9.12 6.17 -2.96
C ILE A 187 8.53 4.83 -3.36
N GLU A 188 7.50 4.82 -4.19
CA GLU A 188 6.89 3.57 -4.64
C GLU A 188 7.85 2.70 -5.44
N HIS A 189 8.65 3.31 -6.34
CA HIS A 189 9.70 2.56 -7.05
C HIS A 189 10.74 1.98 -6.10
N SER A 190 11.12 2.73 -5.07
CA SER A 190 12.09 2.27 -4.08
C SER A 190 11.55 1.13 -3.23
N ILE A 191 10.33 1.23 -2.73
CA ILE A 191 9.65 0.18 -1.96
C ILE A 191 9.46 -1.08 -2.82
N ALA A 192 9.09 -0.92 -4.09
CA ALA A 192 8.90 -2.05 -5.00
C ALA A 192 10.16 -2.90 -5.21
N THR A 193 11.36 -2.36 -4.96
CA THR A 193 12.60 -3.14 -4.99
C THR A 193 12.63 -4.25 -3.94
N LEU A 194 11.96 -4.06 -2.81
CA LEU A 194 11.99 -4.98 -1.66
C LEU A 194 11.23 -6.29 -1.93
N TYR A 195 10.20 -6.24 -2.78
CA TYR A 195 9.39 -7.41 -3.14
C TYR A 195 9.48 -7.78 -4.62
N GLY A 196 10.47 -7.25 -5.34
CA GLY A 196 10.67 -7.57 -6.75
C GLY A 196 9.56 -7.07 -7.67
N GLY A 197 8.89 -5.96 -7.30
CA GLY A 197 7.82 -5.34 -8.06
C GLY A 197 8.28 -4.42 -9.20
N ILE A 198 9.60 -4.24 -9.38
CA ILE A 198 10.20 -3.35 -10.36
C ILE A 198 10.84 -4.10 -11.53
N ASP A 199 10.60 -3.62 -12.75
CA ASP A 199 11.37 -3.99 -13.95
C ASP A 199 12.49 -2.95 -14.17
N TYR A 200 13.69 -3.30 -13.75
CA TYR A 200 14.86 -2.41 -13.85
C TYR A 200 15.16 -1.99 -15.29
N GLY A 201 14.97 -2.86 -16.27
CA GLY A 201 15.20 -2.54 -17.68
C GLY A 201 14.28 -1.43 -18.15
N LYS A 202 12.98 -1.55 -17.85
CA LYS A 202 11.98 -0.53 -18.15
C LYS A 202 12.19 0.74 -17.32
N PHE A 203 12.60 0.62 -16.05
CA PHE A 203 12.93 1.75 -15.20
C PHE A 203 14.02 2.63 -15.80
N TYR A 204 15.14 2.04 -16.22
CA TYR A 204 16.21 2.81 -16.85
C TYR A 204 15.80 3.41 -18.19
N GLN A 205 15.01 2.69 -19.00
CA GLN A 205 14.50 3.23 -20.26
C GLN A 205 13.56 4.42 -20.02
N MET A 206 12.67 4.31 -19.04
CA MET A 206 11.76 5.37 -18.62
C MET A 206 12.53 6.60 -18.16
N ASN A 207 13.49 6.44 -17.25
CA ASN A 207 14.31 7.54 -16.73
C ASN A 207 15.13 8.24 -17.84
N ASN A 208 15.72 7.47 -18.74
CA ASN A 208 16.42 8.05 -19.89
C ASN A 208 15.50 8.84 -20.80
N PHE A 209 14.22 8.48 -20.87
CA PHE A 209 13.25 9.24 -21.63
C PHE A 209 12.82 10.51 -20.88
N ILE A 210 12.57 10.41 -19.57
CA ILE A 210 12.24 11.56 -18.71
C ILE A 210 13.34 12.63 -18.78
N LYS A 211 14.62 12.24 -18.63
CA LYS A 211 15.77 13.17 -18.71
C LYS A 211 15.90 13.90 -20.03
N ARG A 212 15.46 13.31 -21.13
CA ARG A 212 15.52 13.93 -22.45
C ARG A 212 14.35 14.88 -22.72
N ASP A 213 13.16 14.50 -22.28
CA ASP A 213 11.94 15.25 -22.54
C ASP A 213 10.86 14.84 -21.51
N ILE A 214 10.80 15.59 -20.43
CA ILE A 214 9.84 15.38 -19.33
C ILE A 214 8.40 15.47 -19.84
N GLU A 215 8.10 16.45 -20.68
CA GLU A 215 6.75 16.66 -21.19
C GLU A 215 6.30 15.51 -22.09
N ALA A 216 7.17 15.05 -22.99
CA ALA A 216 6.87 13.89 -23.82
C ALA A 216 6.71 12.60 -22.97
N ALA A 217 7.49 12.45 -21.89
CA ALA A 217 7.35 11.32 -20.97
C ALA A 217 5.99 11.33 -20.25
N LEU A 218 5.56 12.48 -19.73
CA LEU A 218 4.27 12.64 -19.06
C LEU A 218 3.08 12.53 -20.04
N ARG A 219 3.24 12.97 -21.29
CA ARG A 219 2.23 12.71 -22.34
C ARG A 219 2.09 11.22 -22.65
N LYS A 220 3.19 10.48 -22.60
CA LYS A 220 3.21 9.04 -22.85
C LYS A 220 2.72 8.24 -21.66
N TRP A 221 3.11 8.65 -20.45
CA TRP A 221 2.77 8.04 -19.18
C TRP A 221 2.25 9.08 -18.18
N PRO A 222 1.01 9.57 -18.36
CA PRO A 222 0.45 10.61 -17.48
C PRO A 222 0.47 10.22 -16.01
N VAL A 223 0.35 8.92 -15.73
CA VAL A 223 0.37 8.33 -14.40
C VAL A 223 1.62 8.69 -13.57
N LEU A 224 2.76 8.90 -14.21
CA LEU A 224 4.00 9.27 -13.52
C LEU A 224 3.92 10.66 -12.86
N GLY A 225 3.03 11.50 -13.30
CA GLY A 225 2.71 12.77 -12.65
C GLY A 225 1.53 12.66 -11.69
N GLY A 226 1.10 11.43 -11.34
CA GLY A 226 -0.08 11.20 -10.55
C GLY A 226 -1.33 11.88 -11.13
N LEU A 227 -2.20 12.35 -10.26
CA LEU A 227 -3.41 13.07 -10.68
C LEU A 227 -3.09 14.29 -11.54
N GLY A 228 -2.06 15.07 -11.17
CA GLY A 228 -1.63 16.25 -11.96
C GLY A 228 -1.15 15.92 -13.37
N GLY A 229 -0.51 14.77 -13.56
CA GLY A 229 -0.12 14.29 -14.88
C GLY A 229 -1.33 14.00 -15.77
N TYR A 230 -2.35 13.37 -15.25
CA TYR A 230 -3.60 13.15 -15.97
C TYR A 230 -4.31 14.46 -16.30
N LEU A 231 -4.35 15.41 -15.38
CA LEU A 231 -4.97 16.72 -15.58
C LEU A 231 -4.31 17.52 -16.68
N LYS A 232 -2.98 17.53 -16.71
CA LYS A 232 -2.22 18.31 -17.66
C LYS A 232 -2.11 17.66 -19.04
N PHE A 233 -1.98 16.34 -19.09
CA PHE A 233 -1.62 15.59 -20.31
C PHE A 233 -2.69 14.58 -20.76
N GLY A 234 -3.68 14.29 -19.93
CA GLY A 234 -4.71 13.29 -20.20
C GLY A 234 -5.84 13.74 -21.14
N GLY A 235 -5.87 15.02 -21.56
CA GLY A 235 -6.87 15.57 -22.44
C GLY A 235 -8.17 16.00 -21.77
N GLU A 236 -9.20 16.31 -22.58
CA GLU A 236 -10.47 16.89 -22.13
C GLU A 236 -11.22 16.05 -21.08
N ARG A 237 -11.00 14.74 -21.10
CA ARG A 237 -11.66 13.81 -20.19
C ARG A 237 -11.28 14.03 -18.71
N TYR A 238 -10.22 14.78 -18.42
CA TYR A 238 -9.74 15.11 -17.08
C TYR A 238 -9.97 16.58 -16.70
N ASP A 239 -10.66 17.36 -17.52
CA ASP A 239 -10.93 18.78 -17.29
C ASP A 239 -11.56 19.10 -15.91
N PRO A 240 -12.49 18.29 -15.36
CA PRO A 240 -13.06 18.55 -14.04
C PRO A 240 -12.02 18.57 -12.91
N LEU A 241 -10.87 17.94 -13.10
CA LEU A 241 -9.81 17.84 -12.10
C LEU A 241 -8.75 18.96 -12.21
N ARG A 242 -8.78 19.80 -13.25
CA ARG A 242 -7.80 20.86 -13.48
C ARG A 242 -7.61 21.86 -12.34
N GLN A 243 -8.52 21.87 -11.38
CA GLN A 243 -8.46 22.78 -10.24
C GLN A 243 -7.81 22.15 -8.98
N VAL A 244 -7.47 20.85 -9.00
CA VAL A 244 -7.02 20.13 -7.83
C VAL A 244 -5.57 19.65 -8.02
N GLY A 245 -4.60 20.40 -7.51
CA GLY A 245 -3.27 19.88 -7.24
C GLY A 245 -2.31 19.68 -8.41
N LEU A 246 -2.45 20.43 -9.53
CA LEU A 246 -1.52 20.41 -10.67
C LEU A 246 -0.06 20.65 -10.28
N GLU A 247 0.19 21.44 -9.26
CA GLU A 247 1.54 21.85 -8.85
C GLU A 247 2.30 20.70 -8.21
N ARG A 248 1.62 19.85 -7.43
CA ARG A 248 2.26 18.82 -6.60
C ARG A 248 2.90 17.68 -7.42
N CYS A 249 2.31 17.29 -8.53
CA CYS A 249 2.75 16.13 -9.29
C CYS A 249 3.85 16.40 -10.30
N LEU A 250 4.12 17.67 -10.58
CA LEU A 250 5.20 18.09 -11.51
C LEU A 250 6.47 18.44 -10.77
N SER A 251 6.38 18.80 -9.48
CA SER A 251 7.52 19.29 -8.70
C SER A 251 8.66 18.30 -8.62
N GLN A 252 8.38 16.99 -8.43
CA GLN A 252 9.45 15.99 -8.38
C GLN A 252 10.26 15.93 -9.69
N PHE A 253 9.63 16.19 -10.85
CA PHE A 253 10.33 16.18 -12.15
C PHE A 253 10.97 17.52 -12.48
N GLU A 254 10.40 18.62 -12.00
CA GLU A 254 10.96 19.97 -12.19
C GLU A 254 12.24 20.17 -11.38
N GLU A 255 12.31 19.60 -10.16
CA GLU A 255 13.50 19.70 -9.32
C GLU A 255 14.56 18.66 -9.69
N ASP A 256 14.17 17.41 -9.90
CA ASP A 256 15.10 16.28 -10.01
C ASP A 256 15.30 15.78 -11.45
N GLY A 257 14.37 16.02 -12.34
CA GLY A 257 14.41 15.57 -13.74
C GLY A 257 14.44 14.06 -13.93
N GLN A 258 14.16 13.28 -12.88
CA GLN A 258 14.17 11.81 -12.90
C GLN A 258 13.45 11.22 -11.68
N ILE A 259 13.17 9.90 -11.74
CA ILE A 259 12.79 9.10 -10.58
C ILE A 259 14.05 8.45 -10.02
N PHE A 260 14.26 8.52 -8.72
CA PHE A 260 15.36 7.86 -8.05
C PHE A 260 14.98 6.48 -7.50
N LEU A 261 15.99 5.69 -7.16
CA LEU A 261 15.82 4.46 -6.38
C LEU A 261 16.68 4.55 -5.13
N PHE A 262 16.04 4.40 -3.97
CA PHE A 262 16.68 4.34 -2.66
C PHE A 262 16.31 3.05 -1.92
N PRO A 263 16.75 1.86 -2.39
CA PRO A 263 16.33 0.58 -1.81
C PRO A 263 16.67 0.43 -0.33
N GLU A 264 17.83 0.94 0.09
CA GLU A 264 18.28 0.87 1.49
C GLU A 264 17.39 1.73 2.40
N LEU A 265 17.04 2.94 1.96
CA LEU A 265 16.11 3.80 2.68
C LEU A 265 14.70 3.21 2.72
N ALA A 266 14.22 2.68 1.60
CA ALA A 266 12.93 2.00 1.54
C ALA A 266 12.88 0.81 2.51
N GLN A 267 13.95 0.03 2.61
CA GLN A 267 14.05 -1.06 3.57
C GLN A 267 13.92 -0.55 5.01
N ILE A 268 14.65 0.51 5.37
CA ILE A 268 14.61 1.07 6.73
C ILE A 268 13.22 1.60 7.07
N VAL A 269 12.59 2.33 6.15
CA VAL A 269 11.23 2.85 6.33
C VAL A 269 10.22 1.71 6.53
N MET A 270 10.29 0.66 5.71
CA MET A 270 9.40 -0.50 5.85
C MET A 270 9.69 -1.30 7.13
N GLU A 271 10.95 -1.46 7.51
CA GLU A 271 11.33 -2.10 8.78
C GLU A 271 10.77 -1.33 10.00
N HIS A 272 10.84 0.00 9.96
CA HIS A 272 10.27 0.86 11.01
C HIS A 272 8.75 0.71 11.08
N LEU A 273 8.05 0.76 9.94
CA LEU A 273 6.61 0.53 9.86
C LEU A 273 6.21 -0.83 10.43
N ILE A 274 6.88 -1.89 9.98
CA ILE A 274 6.60 -3.26 10.42
C ILE A 274 6.83 -3.38 11.92
N LYS A 275 7.93 -2.81 12.45
CA LYS A 275 8.21 -2.81 13.88
C LYS A 275 7.10 -2.11 14.66
N ASN A 276 6.69 -0.91 14.25
CA ASN A 276 5.65 -0.15 14.94
C ASN A 276 4.31 -0.91 14.97
N ILE A 277 3.97 -1.60 13.88
CA ILE A 277 2.76 -2.45 13.84
C ILE A 277 2.91 -3.64 14.80
N CYS A 278 4.08 -4.28 14.85
CA CYS A 278 4.33 -5.38 15.81
C CYS A 278 4.22 -4.88 17.25
N ASP A 279 4.84 -3.75 17.57
CA ASP A 279 4.76 -3.14 18.90
C ASP A 279 3.30 -2.82 19.30
N MET A 280 2.46 -2.34 18.37
CA MET A 280 1.02 -2.14 18.61
C MET A 280 0.29 -3.46 18.94
N ILE A 281 0.66 -4.57 18.30
CA ILE A 281 0.05 -5.88 18.57
C ILE A 281 0.46 -6.39 19.96
N GLU A 282 1.74 -6.23 20.33
CA GLU A 282 2.29 -6.76 21.59
C GLU A 282 1.81 -5.98 22.82
N VAL A 283 1.78 -4.65 22.78
CA VAL A 283 1.42 -3.81 23.94
C VAL A 283 0.00 -4.12 24.43
N GLU A 284 -0.94 -4.34 23.52
CA GLU A 284 -2.34 -4.56 23.91
C GLU A 284 -2.63 -6.02 24.32
N GLU A 285 -1.76 -6.98 23.98
CA GLU A 285 -1.87 -8.35 24.51
C GLU A 285 -1.46 -8.45 25.99
N LEU A 286 -0.65 -7.51 26.47
CA LEU A 286 -0.26 -7.43 27.89
C LEU A 286 -1.35 -6.82 28.78
N ASP A 287 -2.28 -6.05 28.19
CA ASP A 287 -3.36 -5.36 28.90
C ASP A 287 -4.71 -6.14 28.84
N SER A 288 -4.79 -7.24 28.11
CA SER A 288 -5.97 -8.08 27.92
C SER A 288 -5.94 -9.37 28.77
#